data_ed38dd58ad1fff17ed1e1be17254f2e1
#
_entry.id   ed38dd58ad1fff17ed1e1be17254f2e1
#
_cell.length_a   1.000
_cell.length_b   1.000
_cell.length_c   1.000
_cell.angle_alpha   90.00
_cell.angle_beta   90.00
_cell.angle_gamma   90.00
#
_symmetry.space_group_name_H-M   'P 1'
#
loop_
_entity.id
_entity.type
_entity.pdbx_description
1 polymer ?
#
loop_
_entity_poly.entity_id
_entity_poly.type
_entity_poly.pdbx_seq_one_letter_code
_entity_poly.pdbx_strand_id
1 'polypeptide(L)'
;MDDMKKSYATLSRFGISKETAPYFIPPYEYYNSTVCSWAKQMGLQIINFTPGTGTNADYTTPDMKNYRSSDTIMQRLLAYEHDHTLNGHFLMVHFGTSPARTDKFYKRLPQMIKKLRQRGYTFVSVEQMIKGK
;
A
#
# COMPACT_ATOMS: atom_id res chain seq x y z
N MET A 1 14.64 4.56 14.52
CA MET A 1 13.84 4.03 15.65
C MET A 1 12.94 5.11 16.27
N ASP A 2 13.45 6.32 16.53
CA ASP A 2 12.68 7.36 17.24
C ASP A 2 11.43 7.82 16.46
N ASP A 3 11.48 7.90 15.14
CA ASP A 3 10.32 8.22 14.32
C ASP A 3 9.20 7.17 14.45
N MET A 4 9.55 5.88 14.49
CA MET A 4 8.57 4.80 14.73
C MET A 4 7.89 4.96 16.09
N LYS A 5 8.68 5.30 17.15
CA LYS A 5 8.13 5.56 18.48
C LYS A 5 7.21 6.78 18.50
N LYS A 6 7.62 7.88 17.83
CA LYS A 6 6.81 9.10 17.70
C LYS A 6 5.51 8.83 16.94
N SER A 7 5.54 8.01 15.90
CA SER A 7 4.33 7.61 15.16
C SER A 7 3.33 6.93 16.08
N TYR A 8 3.76 5.95 16.87
CA TYR A 8 2.87 5.28 17.83
C TYR A 8 2.44 6.19 18.98
N ALA A 9 3.29 7.10 19.44
CA ALA A 9 2.88 8.13 20.41
C ALA A 9 1.79 9.05 19.86
N THR A 10 1.78 9.31 18.56
CA THR A 10 0.70 10.06 17.90
C THR A 10 -0.55 9.19 17.76
N LEU A 11 -0.41 7.94 17.31
CA LEU A 11 -1.52 7.01 17.12
C LEU A 11 -2.23 6.64 18.43
N SER A 12 -1.51 6.62 19.56
CA SER A 12 -2.09 6.34 20.88
C SER A 12 -3.16 7.35 21.29
N ARG A 13 -3.08 8.60 20.79
CA ARG A 13 -4.11 9.64 21.00
C ARG A 13 -5.46 9.26 20.37
N PHE A 14 -5.47 8.30 19.46
CA PHE A 14 -6.64 7.74 18.79
C PHE A 14 -6.96 6.32 19.26
N GLY A 15 -6.35 5.88 20.39
CA GLY A 15 -6.55 4.53 20.93
C GLY A 15 -5.84 3.40 20.15
N ILE A 16 -4.93 3.74 19.24
CA ILE A 16 -4.18 2.78 18.44
C ILE A 16 -2.80 2.56 19.08
N SER A 17 -2.51 1.32 19.44
CA SER A 17 -1.21 0.90 19.97
C SER A 17 -0.48 -0.04 19.00
N LYS A 18 0.80 -0.30 19.26
CA LYS A 18 1.57 -1.28 18.48
C LYS A 18 1.07 -2.72 18.66
N GLU A 19 0.39 -3.01 19.76
CA GLU A 19 -0.21 -4.32 20.02
C GLU A 19 -1.48 -4.52 19.17
N THR A 20 -2.27 -3.46 18.98
CA THR A 20 -3.50 -3.50 18.16
C THR A 20 -3.24 -3.30 16.68
N ALA A 21 -2.14 -2.62 16.32
CA ALA A 21 -1.74 -2.37 14.93
C ALA A 21 -0.21 -2.57 14.75
N PRO A 22 0.29 -3.81 14.83
CA PRO A 22 1.74 -4.09 14.79
C PRO A 22 2.33 -4.02 13.39
N TYR A 23 1.73 -3.25 12.49
CA TYR A 23 2.13 -3.16 11.08
C TYR A 23 2.79 -1.83 10.79
N PHE A 24 3.91 -1.88 10.07
CA PHE A 24 4.70 -0.72 9.72
C PHE A 24 5.00 -0.70 8.23
N ILE A 25 4.58 0.36 7.56
CA ILE A 25 4.97 0.67 6.18
C ILE A 25 6.07 1.72 6.28
N PRO A 26 7.31 1.42 5.82
CA PRO A 26 8.39 2.38 5.86
C PRO A 26 8.09 3.59 4.98
N PRO A 27 8.50 4.82 5.38
CA PRO A 27 8.42 5.99 4.51
C PRO A 27 9.11 5.72 3.17
N TYR A 28 8.46 6.12 2.07
CA TYR A 28 8.89 5.86 0.70
C TYR A 28 9.12 4.38 0.37
N GLU A 29 8.48 3.48 1.13
CA GLU A 29 8.62 2.02 1.00
C GLU A 29 10.09 1.53 1.13
N TYR A 30 10.98 2.39 1.62
CA TYR A 30 12.40 2.10 1.77
C TYR A 30 12.70 1.43 3.10
N TYR A 31 13.41 0.31 3.04
CA TYR A 31 13.92 -0.38 4.23
C TYR A 31 15.29 -1.01 3.94
N ASN A 32 16.05 -1.18 5.02
CA ASN A 32 17.34 -1.86 5.03
C ASN A 32 17.44 -2.74 6.29
N SER A 33 18.56 -3.41 6.48
CA SER A 33 18.80 -4.27 7.65
C SER A 33 18.60 -3.55 8.98
N THR A 34 18.98 -2.26 9.06
CA THR A 34 18.80 -1.45 10.27
C THR A 34 17.33 -1.20 10.57
N VAL A 35 16.55 -0.79 9.57
CA VAL A 35 15.08 -0.59 9.70
C VAL A 35 14.40 -1.89 10.09
N CYS A 36 14.78 -3.01 9.47
CA CYS A 36 14.26 -4.34 9.82
C CYS A 36 14.58 -4.71 11.28
N SER A 37 15.81 -4.44 11.73
CA SER A 37 16.21 -4.68 13.12
C SER A 37 15.39 -3.86 14.11
N TRP A 38 15.18 -2.57 13.83
CA TRP A 38 14.36 -1.70 14.68
C TRP A 38 12.89 -2.11 14.72
N ALA A 39 12.32 -2.46 13.58
CA ALA A 39 10.94 -2.98 13.53
C ALA A 39 10.81 -4.25 14.39
N LYS A 40 11.75 -5.21 14.23
CA LYS A 40 11.79 -6.43 15.03
C LYS A 40 11.89 -6.14 16.54
N GLN A 41 12.79 -5.23 16.95
CA GLN A 41 12.95 -4.83 18.37
C GLN A 41 11.66 -4.22 18.95
N MET A 42 10.87 -3.54 18.12
CA MET A 42 9.60 -2.96 18.51
C MET A 42 8.41 -3.94 18.41
N GLY A 43 8.64 -5.17 17.93
CA GLY A 43 7.57 -6.15 17.69
C GLY A 43 6.70 -5.80 16.49
N LEU A 44 7.23 -5.05 15.51
CA LEU A 44 6.49 -4.61 14.32
C LEU A 44 6.77 -5.51 13.13
N GLN A 45 5.71 -5.81 12.38
CA GLN A 45 5.78 -6.45 11.08
C GLN A 45 5.90 -5.38 9.98
N ILE A 46 6.99 -5.40 9.21
CA ILE A 46 7.10 -4.55 8.02
C ILE A 46 6.18 -5.08 6.94
N ILE A 47 5.39 -4.19 6.36
CA ILE A 47 4.54 -4.43 5.20
C ILE A 47 5.03 -3.56 4.06
N ASN A 48 5.02 -4.11 2.86
CA ASN A 48 5.27 -3.37 1.64
C ASN A 48 4.32 -3.84 0.53
N PHE A 49 4.22 -3.07 -0.54
CA PHE A 49 3.40 -3.47 -1.68
C PHE A 49 4.06 -4.61 -2.46
N THR A 50 3.23 -5.38 -3.17
CA THR A 50 3.74 -6.40 -4.09
C THR A 50 4.18 -5.74 -5.40
N PRO A 51 5.46 -5.89 -5.80
CA PRO A 51 5.97 -5.34 -7.06
C PRO A 51 5.23 -5.88 -8.29
N GLY A 52 5.26 -5.11 -9.38
CA GLY A 52 4.69 -5.51 -10.69
C GLY A 52 3.29 -4.98 -10.97
N THR A 53 2.45 -4.79 -9.95
CA THR A 53 1.06 -4.32 -10.11
C THR A 53 0.96 -2.89 -10.65
N GLY A 54 1.97 -2.04 -10.35
CA GLY A 54 2.07 -0.66 -10.82
C GLY A 54 1.13 0.33 -10.14
N THR A 55 0.33 -0.07 -9.16
CA THR A 55 -0.61 0.83 -8.47
C THR A 55 0.10 1.92 -7.66
N ASN A 56 1.30 1.61 -7.15
CA ASN A 56 2.14 2.55 -6.41
C ASN A 56 2.63 3.74 -7.25
N ALA A 57 2.48 3.72 -8.58
CA ALA A 57 2.83 4.86 -9.47
C ALA A 57 1.81 6.01 -9.38
N ASP A 58 0.77 5.88 -8.60
CA ASP A 58 -0.31 6.86 -8.45
C ASP A 58 0.10 8.17 -7.74
N TYR A 59 1.33 8.26 -7.20
CA TYR A 59 1.90 9.50 -6.68
C TYR A 59 2.51 10.39 -7.78
N THR A 60 2.82 9.84 -8.96
CA THR A 60 3.52 10.57 -10.03
C THR A 60 2.66 11.69 -10.62
N THR A 61 3.31 12.80 -11.01
CA THR A 61 2.66 13.98 -11.59
C THR A 61 2.93 14.07 -13.10
N PRO A 62 2.11 14.81 -13.88
CA PRO A 62 2.24 14.88 -15.35
C PRO A 62 3.59 15.35 -15.88
N ASP A 63 4.33 16.12 -15.08
CA ASP A 63 5.69 16.60 -15.41
C ASP A 63 6.79 15.54 -15.21
N MET A 64 6.48 14.44 -14.53
CA MET A 64 7.45 13.36 -14.30
C MET A 64 7.54 12.42 -15.50
N LYS A 65 8.78 12.03 -15.89
CA LYS A 65 9.02 11.07 -17.00
C LYS A 65 8.34 9.72 -16.80
N ASN A 66 8.16 9.30 -15.55
CA ASN A 66 7.52 8.04 -15.17
C ASN A 66 6.02 8.21 -14.86
N TYR A 67 5.41 9.33 -15.20
CA TYR A 67 3.99 9.56 -14.99
C TYR A 67 3.13 8.44 -15.61
N ARG A 68 2.11 8.07 -14.87
CA ARG A 68 1.06 7.14 -15.32
C ARG A 68 -0.31 7.70 -14.93
N SER A 69 -1.18 7.86 -15.92
CA SER A 69 -2.57 8.25 -15.65
C SER A 69 -3.29 7.16 -14.86
N SER A 70 -4.38 7.52 -14.19
CA SER A 70 -5.21 6.55 -13.47
C SER A 70 -5.76 5.45 -14.39
N ASP A 71 -6.08 5.78 -15.65
CA ASP A 71 -6.51 4.77 -16.61
C ASP A 71 -5.36 3.82 -16.98
N THR A 72 -4.15 4.36 -17.20
CA THR A 72 -2.95 3.53 -17.45
C THR A 72 -2.63 2.62 -16.26
N ILE A 73 -2.73 3.13 -15.03
CA ILE A 73 -2.52 2.32 -13.82
C ILE A 73 -3.54 1.18 -13.76
N MET A 74 -4.83 1.48 -14.00
CA MET A 74 -5.88 0.47 -14.01
C MET A 74 -5.65 -0.59 -15.08
N GLN A 75 -5.30 -0.19 -16.31
CA GLN A 75 -5.02 -1.12 -17.40
C GLN A 75 -3.83 -2.04 -17.06
N ARG A 76 -2.75 -1.49 -16.52
CA ARG A 76 -1.57 -2.26 -16.12
C ARG A 76 -1.88 -3.25 -15.00
N LEU A 77 -2.64 -2.83 -13.99
CA LEU A 77 -3.07 -3.72 -12.92
C LEU A 77 -3.86 -4.91 -13.46
N LEU A 78 -4.83 -4.65 -14.35
CA LEU A 78 -5.66 -5.72 -14.91
C LEU A 78 -4.91 -6.63 -15.89
N ALA A 79 -3.92 -6.11 -16.60
CA ALA A 79 -3.02 -6.92 -17.43
C ALA A 79 -2.12 -7.79 -16.55
N TYR A 80 -1.51 -7.22 -15.52
CA TYR A 80 -0.71 -7.98 -14.56
C TYR A 80 -1.53 -9.09 -13.88
N GLU A 81 -2.76 -8.78 -13.48
CA GLU A 81 -3.68 -9.74 -12.87
C GLU A 81 -4.00 -10.91 -13.79
N HIS A 82 -4.19 -10.64 -15.09
CA HIS A 82 -4.43 -11.68 -16.09
C HIS A 82 -3.25 -12.66 -16.21
N ASP A 83 -2.03 -12.14 -16.16
CA ASP A 83 -0.82 -12.94 -16.40
C ASP A 83 -0.27 -13.62 -15.12
N HIS A 84 -0.51 -13.03 -13.94
CA HIS A 84 0.17 -13.41 -12.70
C HIS A 84 -0.75 -13.67 -11.51
N THR A 85 -2.07 -13.44 -11.63
CA THR A 85 -3.01 -13.39 -10.48
C THR A 85 -2.65 -12.30 -9.45
N LEU A 86 -3.59 -11.97 -8.58
CA LEU A 86 -3.38 -11.04 -7.47
C LEU A 86 -3.57 -11.71 -6.09
N ASN A 87 -3.63 -13.03 -6.04
CA ASN A 87 -3.74 -13.75 -4.77
C ASN A 87 -2.53 -13.46 -3.88
N GLY A 88 -2.78 -13.03 -2.65
CA GLY A 88 -1.72 -12.67 -1.70
C GLY A 88 -1.02 -11.35 -1.96
N HIS A 89 -1.55 -10.49 -2.85
CA HIS A 89 -0.92 -9.22 -3.18
C HIS A 89 -1.37 -8.06 -2.28
N PHE A 90 -0.42 -7.21 -1.94
CA PHE A 90 -0.66 -5.90 -1.34
C PHE A 90 -0.60 -4.82 -2.44
N LEU A 91 -1.73 -4.16 -2.68
CA LEU A 91 -1.84 -3.07 -3.64
C LEU A 91 -1.70 -1.73 -2.91
N MET A 92 -0.66 -0.96 -3.24
CA MET A 92 -0.46 0.36 -2.65
C MET A 92 -1.17 1.44 -3.47
N VAL A 93 -1.88 2.32 -2.78
CA VAL A 93 -2.55 3.49 -3.34
C VAL A 93 -2.41 4.66 -2.36
N HIS A 94 -2.13 5.86 -2.86
CA HIS A 94 -1.92 7.06 -2.06
C HIS A 94 -3.14 7.99 -2.10
N PHE A 95 -3.61 8.42 -0.93
CA PHE A 95 -4.65 9.44 -0.81
C PHE A 95 -4.08 10.87 -0.85
N GLY A 96 -2.91 11.09 -0.22
CA GLY A 96 -2.24 12.39 -0.06
C GLY A 96 -1.30 12.77 -1.20
N THR A 97 -1.65 12.47 -2.45
CA THR A 97 -0.80 12.80 -3.60
C THR A 97 -0.76 14.30 -3.90
N SER A 98 0.33 14.77 -4.55
CA SER A 98 0.53 16.17 -4.92
C SER A 98 -0.71 16.81 -5.57
N PRO A 99 -1.05 18.07 -5.28
CA PRO A 99 -2.09 18.82 -6.00
C PRO A 99 -1.88 18.85 -7.52
N ALA A 100 -0.64 18.84 -7.98
CA ALA A 100 -0.30 18.80 -9.42
C ALA A 100 -0.82 17.53 -10.12
N ARG A 101 -1.03 16.44 -9.38
CA ARG A 101 -1.76 15.28 -9.89
C ARG A 101 -3.27 15.49 -9.72
N THR A 102 -3.93 16.01 -10.71
CA THR A 102 -5.40 16.19 -10.73
C THR A 102 -6.16 14.88 -10.92
N ASP A 103 -5.55 13.95 -11.65
CA ASP A 103 -6.06 12.59 -11.91
C ASP A 103 -5.76 11.65 -10.72
N LYS A 104 -6.59 11.69 -9.68
CA LYS A 104 -6.41 10.95 -8.42
C LYS A 104 -6.86 9.50 -8.55
N PHE A 105 -5.91 8.56 -8.52
CA PHE A 105 -6.19 7.13 -8.67
C PHE A 105 -7.11 6.57 -7.58
N TYR A 106 -7.02 7.07 -6.34
CA TYR A 106 -7.92 6.62 -5.27
C TYR A 106 -9.41 6.78 -5.61
N LYS A 107 -9.78 7.73 -6.49
CA LYS A 107 -11.16 7.88 -6.98
C LYS A 107 -11.62 6.71 -7.85
N ARG A 108 -10.68 5.90 -8.36
CA ARG A 108 -10.94 4.69 -9.13
C ARG A 108 -11.07 3.44 -8.25
N LEU A 109 -10.80 3.53 -6.93
CA LEU A 109 -10.90 2.38 -6.03
C LEU A 109 -12.24 1.65 -6.09
N PRO A 110 -13.42 2.31 -6.09
CA PRO A 110 -14.69 1.60 -6.20
C PRO A 110 -14.79 0.76 -7.48
N GLN A 111 -14.33 1.30 -8.61
CA GLN A 111 -14.30 0.59 -9.88
C GLN A 111 -13.31 -0.59 -9.87
N MET A 112 -12.12 -0.38 -9.34
CA MET A 112 -11.09 -1.42 -9.20
C MET A 112 -11.60 -2.58 -8.34
N ILE A 113 -12.13 -2.28 -7.16
CA ILE A 113 -12.67 -3.27 -6.23
C ILE A 113 -13.80 -4.07 -6.89
N LYS A 114 -14.74 -3.38 -7.57
CA LYS A 114 -15.83 -4.05 -8.29
C LYS A 114 -15.31 -5.02 -9.34
N LYS A 115 -14.36 -4.59 -10.18
CA LYS A 115 -13.76 -5.43 -11.22
C LYS A 115 -13.07 -6.66 -10.66
N LEU A 116 -12.27 -6.49 -9.61
CA LEU A 116 -11.54 -7.59 -8.99
C LEU A 116 -12.49 -8.57 -8.28
N ARG A 117 -13.52 -8.08 -7.60
CA ARG A 117 -14.57 -8.95 -7.03
C ARG A 117 -15.31 -9.77 -8.09
N GLN A 118 -15.60 -9.18 -9.24
CA GLN A 118 -16.22 -9.89 -10.37
C GLN A 118 -15.33 -10.99 -10.94
N ARG A 119 -14.01 -10.90 -10.71
CA ARG A 119 -13.02 -11.91 -11.08
C ARG A 119 -12.74 -12.92 -9.96
N GLY A 120 -13.50 -12.88 -8.87
CA GLY A 120 -13.43 -13.85 -7.77
C GLY A 120 -12.51 -13.45 -6.62
N TYR A 121 -11.92 -12.24 -6.63
CA TYR A 121 -11.07 -11.81 -5.52
C TYR A 121 -11.87 -11.36 -4.31
N THR A 122 -11.37 -11.70 -3.13
CA THR A 122 -11.84 -11.21 -1.83
C THR A 122 -10.80 -10.26 -1.26
N PHE A 123 -11.26 -9.10 -0.78
CA PHE A 123 -10.41 -8.15 -0.06
C PHE A 123 -10.47 -8.48 1.43
N VAL A 124 -9.33 -8.59 2.04
CA VAL A 124 -9.18 -8.93 3.45
C VAL A 124 -8.33 -7.87 4.17
N SER A 125 -8.38 -7.83 5.49
CA SER A 125 -7.49 -6.97 6.25
C SER A 125 -6.02 -7.42 6.13
N VAL A 126 -5.09 -6.51 6.41
CA VAL A 126 -3.65 -6.85 6.48
C VAL A 126 -3.40 -8.00 7.45
N GLU A 127 -4.10 -7.98 8.59
CA GLU A 127 -4.00 -9.02 9.61
C GLU A 127 -4.43 -10.40 9.08
N GLN A 128 -5.57 -10.47 8.42
CA GLN A 128 -6.05 -11.72 7.81
C GLN A 128 -5.10 -12.23 6.74
N MET A 129 -4.56 -11.32 5.92
CA MET A 129 -3.60 -11.68 4.88
C MET A 129 -2.32 -12.33 5.47
N ILE A 130 -1.79 -11.77 6.56
CA ILE A 130 -0.54 -12.26 7.18
C ILE A 130 -0.78 -13.53 7.99
N LYS A 131 -1.90 -13.61 8.70
CA LYS A 131 -2.23 -14.77 9.56
C LYS A 131 -2.80 -15.96 8.77
N GLY A 132 -3.14 -15.77 7.51
CA GLY A 132 -3.66 -16.84 6.65
C GLY A 132 -5.06 -17.34 7.08
N LYS A 133 -5.87 -16.44 7.65
CA LYS A 133 -7.24 -16.77 8.12
C LYS A 133 -8.30 -16.03 7.32
#